data_c2e48c82e5d3557ffe255e02a0b3994c
#
_entry.id   c2e48c82e5d3557ffe255e02a0b3994c
#
_cell.length_a   1.000
_cell.length_b   1.000
_cell.length_c   1.000
_cell.angle_alpha   90.00
_cell.angle_beta   90.00
_cell.angle_gamma   90.00
#
_symmetry.space_group_name_H-M   'P 1'
#
loop_
_entity.id
_entity.type
_entity.pdbx_description
1 polymer ?
#
loop_
_entity_poly.entity_id
_entity_poly.type
_entity_poly.pdbx_seq_one_letter_code
_entity_poly.pdbx_strand_id
1 'polypeptide(L)'
;MPCSFADDVAHYADAGCDAIEVWLTKLENHLEKNSASDTCKLLEERGMTLAAAAYQGGLLLSQGEQRKAHYEHFRKRLDLCQQFGIKTLLVVADFVDKVVDADLSRAVVSLTQAAQWAAGYGVTLALEFRGKNTFCASLDTGLALVQACGEPNVGVNLDVFHYYIGPSKFEDFASLTLDRLAHVQIADVSSVARELATDADRVLPGDGDFQLAPILDVLRRLGYQGWVSLELMNPVLWRANPKQVAEIAFTSLRRILGLAHHG
;
A
#
# COMPACT_ATOMS: atom_id res chain seq x y z
N MET A 1 9.37 8.29 -9.63
CA MET A 1 8.68 7.86 -10.87
C MET A 1 8.71 9.00 -11.86
N PRO A 2 8.99 8.75 -13.15
CA PRO A 2 9.25 9.83 -14.13
C PRO A 2 7.99 10.60 -14.57
N CYS A 3 6.81 9.98 -14.50
CA CYS A 3 5.56 10.59 -14.97
C CYS A 3 4.94 11.53 -13.96
N SER A 4 4.19 12.53 -14.43
CA SER A 4 3.33 13.35 -13.58
C SER A 4 2.11 12.55 -13.11
N PHE A 5 1.38 13.06 -12.13
CA PHE A 5 0.10 12.45 -11.70
C PHE A 5 -0.89 12.36 -12.86
N ALA A 6 -1.00 13.41 -13.67
CA ALA A 6 -1.91 13.43 -14.81
C ALA A 6 -1.53 12.41 -15.89
N ASP A 7 -0.22 12.20 -16.12
CA ASP A 7 0.26 11.17 -17.05
C ASP A 7 -0.07 9.77 -16.53
N ASP A 8 0.09 9.51 -15.21
CA ASP A 8 -0.27 8.22 -14.62
C ASP A 8 -1.76 7.94 -14.79
N VAL A 9 -2.62 8.92 -14.50
CA VAL A 9 -4.07 8.80 -14.70
C VAL A 9 -4.39 8.46 -16.16
N ALA A 10 -3.76 9.15 -17.12
CA ALA A 10 -3.99 8.92 -18.54
C ALA A 10 -3.50 7.52 -18.98
N HIS A 11 -2.28 7.13 -18.61
CA HIS A 11 -1.70 5.86 -19.03
C HIS A 11 -2.42 4.65 -18.41
N TYR A 12 -2.82 4.75 -17.14
CA TYR A 12 -3.53 3.64 -16.48
C TYR A 12 -4.97 3.51 -17.02
N ALA A 13 -5.67 4.62 -17.25
CA ALA A 13 -6.98 4.59 -17.90
C ALA A 13 -6.89 4.00 -19.33
N ASP A 14 -5.90 4.42 -20.12
CA ASP A 14 -5.65 3.88 -21.46
C ASP A 14 -5.33 2.37 -21.44
N ALA A 15 -4.69 1.88 -20.37
CA ALA A 15 -4.43 0.46 -20.15
C ALA A 15 -5.67 -0.34 -19.69
N GLY A 16 -6.79 0.36 -19.42
CA GLY A 16 -8.03 -0.24 -18.95
C GLY A 16 -8.17 -0.38 -17.43
N CYS A 17 -7.30 0.28 -16.66
CA CYS A 17 -7.48 0.39 -15.21
C CYS A 17 -8.61 1.37 -14.91
N ASP A 18 -9.35 1.10 -13.84
CA ASP A 18 -10.40 1.94 -13.28
C ASP A 18 -10.03 2.52 -11.91
N ALA A 19 -8.86 2.13 -11.37
CA ALA A 19 -8.40 2.57 -10.07
C ALA A 19 -6.87 2.71 -9.99
N ILE A 20 -6.43 3.62 -9.12
CA ILE A 20 -5.02 3.88 -8.82
C ILE A 20 -4.82 3.85 -7.29
N GLU A 21 -3.79 3.15 -6.83
CA GLU A 21 -3.16 3.45 -5.57
C GLU A 21 -2.25 4.65 -5.77
N VAL A 22 -2.62 5.79 -5.20
CA VAL A 22 -1.91 7.05 -5.46
C VAL A 22 -0.74 7.24 -4.52
N TRP A 23 0.42 7.54 -5.08
CA TRP A 23 1.54 8.04 -4.29
C TRP A 23 1.25 9.49 -3.86
N LEU A 24 1.01 9.69 -2.56
CA LEU A 24 0.56 10.99 -2.02
C LEU A 24 1.48 12.14 -2.37
N THR A 25 2.79 11.96 -2.31
CA THR A 25 3.73 13.01 -2.71
C THR A 25 3.54 13.45 -4.16
N LYS A 26 3.15 12.53 -5.05
CA LYS A 26 2.88 12.86 -6.44
C LYS A 26 1.58 13.65 -6.60
N LEU A 27 0.56 13.30 -5.84
CA LEU A 27 -0.70 14.06 -5.78
C LEU A 27 -0.47 15.45 -5.15
N GLU A 28 0.28 15.53 -4.04
CA GLU A 28 0.65 16.79 -3.38
C GLU A 28 1.37 17.73 -4.36
N ASN A 29 2.38 17.25 -5.09
CA ASN A 29 3.10 18.02 -6.10
C ASN A 29 2.21 18.46 -7.28
N HIS A 30 1.24 17.62 -7.66
CA HIS A 30 0.27 17.98 -8.70
C HIS A 30 -0.64 19.13 -8.25
N LEU A 31 -1.08 19.11 -7.01
CA LEU A 31 -1.96 20.13 -6.42
C LEU A 31 -1.26 21.47 -6.14
N GLU A 32 0.07 21.54 -6.16
CA GLU A 32 0.77 22.83 -6.16
C GLU A 32 0.46 23.69 -7.38
N LYS A 33 0.07 23.07 -8.50
CA LYS A 33 -0.13 23.74 -9.80
C LYS A 33 -1.56 23.60 -10.34
N ASN A 34 -2.34 22.71 -9.77
CA ASN A 34 -3.69 22.40 -10.24
C ASN A 34 -4.67 22.45 -9.08
N SER A 35 -5.89 22.90 -9.35
CA SER A 35 -6.92 22.89 -8.32
C SER A 35 -7.42 21.46 -8.06
N ALA A 36 -7.94 21.21 -6.86
CA ALA A 36 -8.58 19.95 -6.53
C ALA A 36 -9.80 19.68 -7.42
N SER A 37 -10.55 20.73 -7.77
CA SER A 37 -11.70 20.62 -8.68
C SER A 37 -11.28 20.12 -10.08
N ASP A 38 -10.20 20.66 -10.63
CA ASP A 38 -9.72 20.23 -11.95
C ASP A 38 -9.12 18.81 -11.88
N THR A 39 -8.51 18.46 -10.77
CA THR A 39 -8.01 17.10 -10.51
C THR A 39 -9.17 16.09 -10.41
N CYS A 40 -10.27 16.44 -9.73
CA CYS A 40 -11.46 15.58 -9.70
C CYS A 40 -12.07 15.40 -11.10
N LYS A 41 -12.16 16.48 -11.89
CA LYS A 41 -12.64 16.38 -13.27
C LYS A 41 -11.77 15.48 -14.13
N LEU A 42 -10.43 15.59 -13.99
CA LEU A 42 -9.49 14.71 -14.70
C LEU A 42 -9.76 13.23 -14.37
N LEU A 43 -9.97 12.89 -13.09
CA LEU A 43 -10.29 11.53 -12.67
C LEU A 43 -11.64 11.06 -13.23
N GLU A 44 -12.68 11.90 -13.15
CA GLU A 44 -14.03 11.61 -13.67
C GLU A 44 -14.02 11.39 -15.18
N GLU A 45 -13.36 12.29 -15.95
CA GLU A 45 -13.23 12.19 -17.41
C GLU A 45 -12.53 10.92 -17.88
N ARG A 46 -11.65 10.38 -17.03
CA ARG A 46 -10.89 9.15 -17.28
C ARG A 46 -11.52 7.90 -16.65
N GLY A 47 -12.63 8.05 -15.92
CA GLY A 47 -13.28 6.95 -15.20
C GLY A 47 -12.40 6.34 -14.11
N MET A 48 -11.50 7.14 -13.50
CA MET A 48 -10.49 6.66 -12.56
C MET A 48 -10.88 6.96 -11.11
N THR A 49 -10.70 5.97 -10.24
CA THR A 49 -10.87 6.08 -8.78
C THR A 49 -9.52 6.04 -8.08
N LEU A 50 -9.35 6.80 -7.01
CA LEU A 50 -8.20 6.64 -6.11
C LEU A 50 -8.52 5.57 -5.06
N ALA A 51 -8.06 4.34 -5.29
CA ALA A 51 -8.37 3.16 -4.48
C ALA A 51 -7.76 3.20 -3.08
N ALA A 52 -6.52 3.63 -3.01
CA ALA A 52 -5.75 3.77 -1.78
C ALA A 52 -4.71 4.89 -1.94
N ALA A 53 -4.18 5.37 -0.82
CA ALA A 53 -3.11 6.35 -0.77
C ALA A 53 -1.85 5.75 -0.14
N ALA A 54 -0.73 5.77 -0.85
CA ALA A 54 0.58 5.39 -0.37
C ALA A 54 1.44 6.66 -0.18
N TYR A 55 2.12 6.82 0.87
CA TYR A 55 2.03 6.21 2.20
C TYR A 55 2.30 7.28 3.27
N GLN A 56 1.97 7.00 4.50
CA GLN A 56 2.32 7.81 5.67
C GLN A 56 3.31 7.06 6.55
N GLY A 57 4.49 7.61 6.74
CA GLY A 57 5.49 7.15 7.71
C GLY A 57 5.59 8.06 8.93
N GLY A 58 6.43 7.68 9.89
CA GLY A 58 6.80 8.48 11.05
C GLY A 58 5.74 8.59 12.15
N LEU A 59 4.66 7.82 12.09
CA LEU A 59 3.58 7.92 13.08
C LEU A 59 3.85 7.14 14.36
N LEU A 60 4.51 5.96 14.26
CA LEU A 60 4.50 4.99 15.34
C LEU A 60 5.53 5.31 16.43
N LEU A 61 6.77 5.65 16.04
CA LEU A 61 7.89 5.79 16.99
C LEU A 61 8.41 7.21 17.16
N SER A 62 8.09 8.15 16.26
CA SER A 62 8.58 9.52 16.36
C SER A 62 8.14 10.21 17.67
N GLN A 63 9.00 11.09 18.18
CA GLN A 63 8.80 11.80 19.44
C GLN A 63 9.10 13.29 19.29
N GLY A 64 8.69 14.09 20.27
CA GLY A 64 8.97 15.52 20.31
C GLY A 64 8.48 16.27 19.08
N GLU A 65 9.32 17.15 18.55
CA GLU A 65 8.98 17.98 17.38
C GLU A 65 8.80 17.16 16.10
N GLN A 66 9.52 16.04 15.93
CA GLN A 66 9.33 15.16 14.79
C GLN A 66 7.93 14.53 14.79
N ARG A 67 7.46 14.07 15.96
CA ARG A 67 6.10 13.55 16.09
C ARG A 67 5.07 14.60 15.70
N LYS A 68 5.22 15.81 16.20
CA LYS A 68 4.34 16.93 15.89
C LYS A 68 4.29 17.19 14.38
N ALA A 69 5.45 17.26 13.72
CA ALA A 69 5.54 17.48 12.28
C ALA A 69 4.88 16.33 11.48
N HIS A 70 5.13 15.06 11.86
CA HIS A 70 4.52 13.91 11.19
C HIS A 70 3.00 13.90 11.35
N TYR A 71 2.46 14.24 12.53
CA TYR A 71 1.01 14.27 12.76
C TYR A 71 0.34 15.47 12.08
N GLU A 72 1.02 16.63 11.99
CA GLU A 72 0.53 17.77 11.19
C GLU A 72 0.47 17.40 9.70
N HIS A 73 1.49 16.71 9.18
CA HIS A 73 1.49 16.20 7.80
C HIS A 73 0.42 15.13 7.57
N PHE A 74 0.29 14.19 8.51
CA PHE A 74 -0.74 13.16 8.47
C PHE A 74 -2.16 13.78 8.38
N ARG A 75 -2.45 14.81 9.17
CA ARG A 75 -3.74 15.50 9.10
C ARG A 75 -4.00 16.09 7.72
N LYS A 76 -3.02 16.75 7.11
CA LYS A 76 -3.14 17.28 5.74
C LYS A 76 -3.44 16.16 4.73
N ARG A 77 -2.84 14.99 4.91
CA ARG A 77 -3.09 13.82 4.07
C ARG A 77 -4.46 13.19 4.29
N LEU A 78 -4.98 13.23 5.50
CA LEU A 78 -6.36 12.86 5.78
C LEU A 78 -7.36 13.84 5.11
N ASP A 79 -7.07 15.15 5.13
CA ASP A 79 -7.85 16.15 4.38
C ASP A 79 -7.86 15.80 2.87
N LEU A 80 -6.72 15.44 2.29
CA LEU A 80 -6.63 14.99 0.89
C LEU A 80 -7.43 13.70 0.67
N CYS A 81 -7.30 12.71 1.53
CA CYS A 81 -8.06 11.46 1.42
C CYS A 81 -9.57 11.75 1.41
N GLN A 82 -10.05 12.60 2.29
CA GLN A 82 -11.46 12.98 2.34
C GLN A 82 -11.88 13.73 1.06
N GLN A 83 -11.07 14.68 0.60
CA GLN A 83 -11.34 15.51 -0.58
C GLN A 83 -11.46 14.69 -1.87
N PHE A 84 -10.61 13.66 -2.01
CA PHE A 84 -10.58 12.79 -3.19
C PHE A 84 -11.31 11.45 -2.99
N GLY A 85 -12.03 11.27 -1.90
CA GLY A 85 -12.82 10.07 -1.63
C GLY A 85 -12.00 8.81 -1.35
N ILE A 86 -10.70 8.96 -1.03
CA ILE A 86 -9.81 7.84 -0.72
C ILE A 86 -10.19 7.27 0.65
N LYS A 87 -10.47 5.96 0.68
CA LYS A 87 -10.92 5.28 1.89
C LYS A 87 -9.82 4.53 2.64
N THR A 88 -8.67 4.31 2.00
CA THR A 88 -7.56 3.54 2.57
C THR A 88 -6.28 4.35 2.48
N LEU A 89 -5.59 4.52 3.61
CA LEU A 89 -4.27 5.14 3.69
C LEU A 89 -3.26 4.15 4.25
N LEU A 90 -2.21 3.87 3.48
CA LEU A 90 -1.12 3.02 3.90
C LEU A 90 -0.27 3.73 4.95
N VAL A 91 -0.04 3.05 6.07
CA VAL A 91 0.84 3.50 7.16
C VAL A 91 2.01 2.54 7.27
N VAL A 92 3.20 3.05 7.03
CA VAL A 92 4.42 2.24 7.08
C VAL A 92 4.86 2.04 8.51
N ALA A 93 5.15 0.80 8.87
CA ALA A 93 5.80 0.46 10.13
C ALA A 93 7.29 0.87 10.08
N ASP A 94 7.67 1.80 10.94
CA ASP A 94 8.99 2.47 10.94
C ASP A 94 9.94 1.92 12.02
N PHE A 95 9.97 0.59 12.19
CA PHE A 95 10.84 -0.11 13.14
C PHE A 95 12.19 -0.48 12.51
N VAL A 96 13.03 0.51 12.26
CA VAL A 96 14.33 0.30 11.60
C VAL A 96 15.48 0.10 12.58
N ASP A 97 15.38 0.63 13.80
CA ASP A 97 16.37 0.52 14.87
C ASP A 97 16.02 -0.60 15.87
N LYS A 98 16.91 -0.82 16.84
CA LYS A 98 16.66 -1.79 17.92
C LYS A 98 15.43 -1.38 18.73
N VAL A 99 14.46 -2.27 18.83
CA VAL A 99 13.18 -2.05 19.51
C VAL A 99 13.26 -2.57 20.95
N VAL A 100 12.65 -1.84 21.88
CA VAL A 100 12.44 -2.23 23.28
C VAL A 100 10.94 -2.18 23.62
N ASP A 101 10.52 -2.78 24.73
CA ASP A 101 9.12 -2.90 25.14
C ASP A 101 8.38 -1.53 25.19
N ALA A 102 9.11 -0.48 25.58
CA ALA A 102 8.56 0.88 25.60
C ALA A 102 8.22 1.39 24.19
N ASP A 103 8.94 0.97 23.16
CA ASP A 103 8.69 1.34 21.78
C ASP A 103 7.43 0.62 21.26
N LEU A 104 7.23 -0.65 21.63
CA LEU A 104 6.04 -1.40 21.26
C LEU A 104 4.79 -0.75 21.87
N SER A 105 4.84 -0.42 23.16
CA SER A 105 3.75 0.28 23.83
C SER A 105 3.45 1.63 23.18
N ARG A 106 4.49 2.37 22.81
CA ARG A 106 4.36 3.66 22.11
C ARG A 106 3.72 3.49 20.72
N ALA A 107 4.13 2.46 19.99
CA ALA A 107 3.59 2.18 18.65
C ALA A 107 2.10 1.87 18.71
N VAL A 108 1.65 1.07 19.67
CA VAL A 108 0.22 0.77 19.88
C VAL A 108 -0.55 2.05 20.18
N VAL A 109 -0.12 2.86 21.16
CA VAL A 109 -0.76 4.13 21.51
C VAL A 109 -0.80 5.08 20.30
N SER A 110 0.28 5.16 19.55
CA SER A 110 0.39 6.02 18.37
C SER A 110 -0.53 5.57 17.24
N LEU A 111 -0.60 4.26 16.98
CA LEU A 111 -1.49 3.71 15.96
C LEU A 111 -2.95 3.91 16.33
N THR A 112 -3.32 3.70 17.62
CA THR A 112 -4.66 4.00 18.14
C THR A 112 -5.02 5.47 17.94
N GLN A 113 -4.13 6.40 18.29
CA GLN A 113 -4.37 7.83 18.09
C GLN A 113 -4.53 8.18 16.60
N ALA A 114 -3.68 7.61 15.74
CA ALA A 114 -3.77 7.85 14.29
C ALA A 114 -5.10 7.30 13.73
N ALA A 115 -5.52 6.12 14.17
CA ALA A 115 -6.78 5.51 13.78
C ALA A 115 -8.00 6.36 14.17
N GLN A 116 -8.02 6.88 15.41
CA GLN A 116 -9.08 7.75 15.89
C GLN A 116 -9.16 9.06 15.06
N TRP A 117 -8.03 9.62 14.68
CA TRP A 117 -8.03 10.76 13.77
C TRP A 117 -8.57 10.37 12.39
N ALA A 118 -8.06 9.28 11.80
CA ALA A 118 -8.49 8.80 10.48
C ALA A 118 -10.00 8.46 10.44
N ALA A 119 -10.57 7.95 11.53
CA ALA A 119 -11.99 7.66 11.64
C ALA A 119 -12.86 8.91 11.41
N GLY A 120 -12.43 10.08 11.90
CA GLY A 120 -13.11 11.37 11.66
C GLY A 120 -13.17 11.78 10.19
N TYR A 121 -12.31 11.22 9.34
CA TYR A 121 -12.25 11.43 7.89
C TYR A 121 -12.87 10.28 7.10
N GLY A 122 -13.35 9.23 7.75
CA GLY A 122 -13.85 8.01 7.12
C GLY A 122 -12.76 7.21 6.42
N VAL A 123 -11.52 7.26 6.95
CA VAL A 123 -10.34 6.58 6.39
C VAL A 123 -9.95 5.39 7.25
N THR A 124 -9.69 4.27 6.58
CA THR A 124 -9.08 3.07 7.16
C THR A 124 -7.56 3.15 7.01
N LEU A 125 -6.82 2.84 8.06
CA LEU A 125 -5.37 2.73 8.03
C LEU A 125 -4.97 1.30 7.68
N ALA A 126 -4.17 1.15 6.63
CA ALA A 126 -3.57 -0.12 6.22
C ALA A 126 -2.11 -0.16 6.71
N LEU A 127 -1.87 -0.87 7.82
CA LEU A 127 -0.52 -1.01 8.39
C LEU A 127 0.33 -1.92 7.51
N GLU A 128 1.38 -1.36 6.94
CA GLU A 128 2.36 -2.10 6.14
C GLU A 128 3.50 -2.61 7.03
N PHE A 129 3.57 -3.93 7.21
CA PHE A 129 4.76 -4.56 7.78
C PHE A 129 5.87 -4.63 6.73
N ARG A 130 7.11 -4.47 7.14
CA ARG A 130 8.24 -4.40 6.20
C ARG A 130 9.26 -5.50 6.49
N GLY A 131 9.45 -6.42 5.55
CA GLY A 131 10.24 -7.63 5.72
C GLY A 131 11.70 -7.45 6.19
N LYS A 132 12.24 -6.22 6.16
CA LYS A 132 13.58 -5.88 6.63
C LYS A 132 13.61 -5.05 7.93
N ASN A 133 12.46 -4.78 8.52
CA ASN A 133 12.39 -4.10 9.81
C ASN A 133 12.90 -4.99 10.94
N THR A 134 13.29 -4.37 12.04
CA THR A 134 13.68 -5.06 13.28
C THR A 134 12.50 -5.61 14.06
N PHE A 135 11.31 -5.03 13.87
CA PHE A 135 10.02 -5.48 14.37
C PHE A 135 8.93 -5.11 13.35
N CYS A 136 7.74 -5.73 13.45
CA CYS A 136 6.69 -5.62 12.43
C CYS A 136 7.22 -5.95 11.02
N ALA A 137 7.96 -7.06 10.94
CA ALA A 137 8.63 -7.54 9.73
C ALA A 137 7.88 -8.70 9.07
N SER A 138 6.80 -9.19 9.68
CA SER A 138 5.98 -10.32 9.22
C SER A 138 4.50 -10.01 9.31
N LEU A 139 3.70 -10.80 8.60
CA LEU A 139 2.24 -10.77 8.70
C LEU A 139 1.77 -10.97 10.15
N ASP A 140 2.37 -11.93 10.86
CA ASP A 140 2.06 -12.24 12.27
C ASP A 140 2.26 -11.00 13.17
N THR A 141 3.41 -10.35 13.10
CA THR A 141 3.72 -9.17 13.92
C THR A 141 2.93 -7.93 13.50
N GLY A 142 2.58 -7.80 12.22
CA GLY A 142 1.64 -6.77 11.74
C GLY A 142 0.24 -6.97 12.31
N LEU A 143 -0.27 -8.20 12.26
CA LEU A 143 -1.57 -8.55 12.85
C LEU A 143 -1.58 -8.36 14.37
N ALA A 144 -0.49 -8.68 15.06
CA ALA A 144 -0.38 -8.46 16.50
C ALA A 144 -0.50 -6.96 16.87
N LEU A 145 0.14 -6.07 16.11
CA LEU A 145 -0.01 -4.62 16.30
C LEU A 145 -1.43 -4.13 16.02
N VAL A 146 -2.05 -4.58 14.93
CA VAL A 146 -3.45 -4.26 14.60
C VAL A 146 -4.38 -4.72 15.70
N GLN A 147 -4.17 -5.94 16.22
CA GLN A 147 -4.95 -6.47 17.33
C GLN A 147 -4.77 -5.68 18.62
N ALA A 148 -3.54 -5.32 18.96
CA ALA A 148 -3.23 -4.53 20.14
C ALA A 148 -3.80 -3.10 20.06
N CYS A 149 -3.85 -2.51 18.85
CA CYS A 149 -4.49 -1.23 18.59
C CYS A 149 -5.99 -1.27 18.88
N GLY A 150 -6.69 -2.33 18.45
CA GLY A 150 -8.10 -2.56 18.74
C GLY A 150 -9.10 -1.65 18.02
N GLU A 151 -8.65 -0.73 17.17
CA GLU A 151 -9.53 0.17 16.42
C GLU A 151 -10.10 -0.50 15.17
N PRO A 152 -11.41 -0.35 14.88
CA PRO A 152 -12.06 -1.06 13.77
C PRO A 152 -11.62 -0.58 12.38
N ASN A 153 -11.06 0.62 12.28
CA ASN A 153 -10.56 1.19 11.03
C ASN A 153 -9.05 1.01 10.87
N VAL A 154 -8.48 -0.07 11.43
CA VAL A 154 -7.08 -0.45 11.22
C VAL A 154 -7.02 -1.90 10.80
N GLY A 155 -6.36 -2.15 9.69
CA GLY A 155 -6.02 -3.48 9.21
C GLY A 155 -4.59 -3.52 8.67
N VAL A 156 -4.12 -4.69 8.27
CA VAL A 156 -2.82 -4.81 7.60
C VAL A 156 -2.93 -4.45 6.12
N ASN A 157 -1.89 -3.88 5.57
CA ASN A 157 -1.57 -3.95 4.16
C ASN A 157 -0.77 -5.23 3.92
N LEU A 158 -1.34 -6.18 3.17
CA LEU A 158 -0.63 -7.38 2.74
C LEU A 158 0.17 -7.06 1.48
N ASP A 159 1.37 -6.53 1.65
CA ASP A 159 2.33 -6.49 0.55
C ASP A 159 3.03 -7.85 0.42
N VAL A 160 2.76 -8.53 -0.69
CA VAL A 160 3.31 -9.87 -0.96
C VAL A 160 4.83 -9.85 -1.07
N PHE A 161 5.42 -8.75 -1.54
CA PHE A 161 6.88 -8.62 -1.54
C PHE A 161 7.43 -8.64 -0.11
N HIS A 162 6.92 -7.82 0.78
CA HIS A 162 7.37 -7.80 2.18
C HIS A 162 7.04 -9.09 2.92
N TYR A 163 5.93 -9.74 2.56
CA TYR A 163 5.62 -11.07 3.08
C TYR A 163 6.72 -12.09 2.70
N TYR A 164 7.18 -12.10 1.45
CA TYR A 164 8.16 -13.07 0.98
C TYR A 164 9.59 -12.78 1.42
N ILE A 165 10.04 -11.52 1.43
CA ILE A 165 11.41 -11.19 1.83
C ILE A 165 11.61 -11.20 3.34
N GLY A 166 10.53 -11.08 4.11
CA GLY A 166 10.51 -11.08 5.57
C GLY A 166 10.42 -12.49 6.18
N PRO A 167 10.30 -12.56 7.51
CA PRO A 167 10.19 -13.82 8.25
C PRO A 167 8.77 -14.41 8.26
N SER A 168 7.82 -13.86 7.48
CA SER A 168 6.44 -14.37 7.40
C SER A 168 6.39 -15.84 6.98
N LYS A 169 5.39 -16.56 7.51
CA LYS A 169 5.13 -17.98 7.23
C LYS A 169 3.72 -18.13 6.69
N PHE A 170 3.47 -19.23 5.97
CA PHE A 170 2.14 -19.47 5.43
C PHE A 170 1.10 -19.69 6.54
N GLU A 171 1.52 -20.22 7.68
CA GLU A 171 0.69 -20.42 8.87
C GLU A 171 0.17 -19.11 9.46
N ASP A 172 0.85 -17.97 9.24
CA ASP A 172 0.43 -16.65 9.71
C ASP A 172 -0.95 -16.26 9.14
N PHE A 173 -1.30 -16.78 7.97
CA PHE A 173 -2.62 -16.58 7.37
C PHE A 173 -3.78 -17.16 8.19
N ALA A 174 -3.51 -18.09 9.10
CA ALA A 174 -4.54 -18.61 9.99
C ALA A 174 -5.11 -17.54 10.94
N SER A 175 -4.33 -16.50 11.23
CA SER A 175 -4.74 -15.37 12.07
C SER A 175 -5.31 -14.19 11.28
N LEU A 176 -5.26 -14.23 9.94
CA LEU A 176 -5.79 -13.17 9.09
C LEU A 176 -7.30 -13.33 8.91
N THR A 177 -8.05 -12.29 9.25
CA THR A 177 -9.49 -12.20 9.03
C THR A 177 -9.80 -11.04 8.08
N LEU A 178 -10.98 -11.05 7.47
CA LEU A 178 -11.36 -10.04 6.47
C LEU A 178 -11.40 -8.62 7.06
N ASP A 179 -11.86 -8.47 8.30
CA ASP A 179 -11.91 -7.19 9.02
C ASP A 179 -10.54 -6.63 9.40
N ARG A 180 -9.48 -7.45 9.31
CA ARG A 180 -8.09 -7.06 9.57
C ARG A 180 -7.26 -6.91 8.32
N LEU A 181 -7.82 -7.16 7.14
CA LEU A 181 -7.16 -6.97 5.85
C LEU A 181 -7.66 -5.68 5.20
N ALA A 182 -6.90 -4.60 5.32
CA ALA A 182 -7.30 -3.30 4.80
C ALA A 182 -6.92 -3.09 3.33
N HIS A 183 -5.79 -3.65 2.88
CA HIS A 183 -5.31 -3.51 1.50
C HIS A 183 -4.39 -4.66 1.10
N VAL A 184 -4.21 -4.84 -0.20
CA VAL A 184 -3.32 -5.85 -0.77
C VAL A 184 -2.45 -5.22 -1.85
N GLN A 185 -1.13 -5.42 -1.75
CA GLN A 185 -0.18 -5.09 -2.80
C GLN A 185 0.51 -6.35 -3.30
N ILE A 186 0.69 -6.43 -4.61
CA ILE A 186 1.32 -7.59 -5.27
C ILE A 186 2.48 -7.12 -6.14
N ALA A 187 3.58 -7.83 -6.03
CA ALA A 187 4.71 -7.84 -6.95
C ALA A 187 5.32 -9.25 -6.93
N ASP A 188 6.31 -9.46 -7.77
CA ASP A 188 7.12 -10.67 -7.78
C ASP A 188 8.60 -10.29 -7.69
N VAL A 189 9.50 -11.24 -7.51
CA VAL A 189 10.96 -11.06 -7.57
C VAL A 189 11.57 -12.25 -8.27
N SER A 190 12.53 -12.01 -9.16
CA SER A 190 13.20 -13.05 -9.93
C SER A 190 14.71 -12.98 -9.75
N SER A 191 15.34 -14.14 -9.64
CA SER A 191 16.80 -14.31 -9.72
C SER A 191 17.61 -13.57 -8.64
N VAL A 192 16.98 -13.20 -7.52
CA VAL A 192 17.65 -12.55 -6.38
C VAL A 192 17.40 -13.38 -5.11
N ALA A 193 18.45 -13.60 -4.34
CA ALA A 193 18.29 -14.24 -3.04
C ALA A 193 17.36 -13.39 -2.16
N ARG A 194 16.42 -14.05 -1.49
CA ARG A 194 15.36 -13.45 -0.69
C ARG A 194 15.90 -12.41 0.32
N GLU A 195 17.02 -12.72 0.95
CA GLU A 195 17.65 -11.86 1.95
C GLU A 195 18.30 -10.60 1.36
N LEU A 196 18.61 -10.63 0.06
CA LEU A 196 19.22 -9.53 -0.67
C LEU A 196 18.23 -8.68 -1.45
N ALA A 197 17.04 -9.23 -1.72
CA ALA A 197 16.02 -8.54 -2.51
C ALA A 197 15.64 -7.19 -1.90
N THR A 198 15.46 -6.21 -2.75
CA THR A 198 15.07 -4.83 -2.44
C THR A 198 13.84 -4.43 -3.27
N ASP A 199 13.21 -3.32 -2.95
CA ASP A 199 12.09 -2.80 -3.73
C ASP A 199 12.44 -2.60 -5.22
N ALA A 200 13.72 -2.35 -5.54
CA ALA A 200 14.20 -2.20 -6.92
C ALA A 200 14.20 -3.52 -7.71
N ASP A 201 14.10 -4.65 -7.04
CA ASP A 201 14.10 -5.99 -7.66
C ASP A 201 12.68 -6.50 -7.94
N ARG A 202 11.64 -5.73 -7.62
CA ARG A 202 10.25 -6.07 -7.90
C ARG A 202 10.04 -6.20 -9.41
N VAL A 203 9.41 -7.30 -9.82
CA VAL A 203 9.02 -7.59 -11.21
C VAL A 203 7.51 -7.81 -11.30
N LEU A 204 7.00 -7.98 -12.51
CA LEU A 204 5.59 -8.24 -12.75
C LEU A 204 5.14 -9.55 -12.08
N PRO A 205 3.94 -9.62 -11.52
CA PRO A 205 3.43 -10.83 -10.89
C PRO A 205 3.36 -11.98 -11.90
N GLY A 206 3.95 -13.11 -11.53
CA GLY A 206 4.07 -14.31 -12.35
C GLY A 206 5.28 -14.33 -13.28
N ASP A 207 6.15 -13.32 -13.23
CA ASP A 207 7.44 -13.31 -13.92
C ASP A 207 8.61 -13.57 -12.95
N GLY A 208 8.31 -13.88 -11.69
CA GLY A 208 9.27 -14.18 -10.64
C GLY A 208 9.10 -15.55 -10.00
N ASP A 209 9.71 -15.69 -8.84
CA ASP A 209 9.83 -16.95 -8.11
C ASP A 209 8.82 -17.08 -6.96
N PHE A 210 8.00 -16.06 -6.69
CA PHE A 210 7.05 -16.08 -5.59
C PHE A 210 5.87 -17.02 -5.84
N GLN A 211 5.48 -17.78 -4.82
CA GLN A 211 4.31 -18.64 -4.85
C GLN A 211 3.04 -17.81 -4.61
N LEU A 212 2.58 -17.08 -5.63
CA LEU A 212 1.44 -16.18 -5.54
C LEU A 212 0.10 -16.90 -5.41
N ALA A 213 -0.06 -18.06 -6.11
CA ALA A 213 -1.33 -18.77 -6.15
C ALA A 213 -1.88 -19.15 -4.76
N PRO A 214 -1.11 -19.72 -3.81
CA PRO A 214 -1.60 -20.02 -2.46
C PRO A 214 -2.11 -18.79 -1.71
N ILE A 215 -1.46 -17.62 -1.88
CA ILE A 215 -1.89 -16.36 -1.24
C ILE A 215 -3.21 -15.89 -1.86
N LEU A 216 -3.33 -15.91 -3.19
CA LEU A 216 -4.57 -15.55 -3.88
C LEU A 216 -5.73 -16.46 -3.46
N ASP A 217 -5.47 -17.74 -3.24
CA ASP A 217 -6.47 -18.69 -2.74
C ASP A 217 -6.90 -18.37 -1.29
N VAL A 218 -5.98 -17.88 -0.45
CA VAL A 218 -6.35 -17.35 0.87
C VAL A 218 -7.28 -16.14 0.73
N LEU A 219 -6.93 -15.15 -0.10
CA LEU A 219 -7.77 -13.96 -0.33
C LEU A 219 -9.17 -14.33 -0.82
N ARG A 220 -9.28 -15.29 -1.76
CA ARG A 220 -10.57 -15.80 -2.24
C ARG A 220 -11.38 -16.47 -1.14
N ARG A 221 -10.75 -17.32 -0.31
CA ARG A 221 -11.42 -17.98 0.82
C ARG A 221 -11.89 -17.00 1.90
N LEU A 222 -11.12 -15.93 2.13
CA LEU A 222 -11.54 -14.85 3.03
C LEU A 222 -12.69 -14.02 2.46
N GLY A 223 -12.98 -14.13 1.18
CA GLY A 223 -13.98 -13.31 0.50
C GLY A 223 -13.54 -11.86 0.29
N TYR A 224 -12.22 -11.62 0.14
CA TYR A 224 -11.71 -10.27 -0.08
C TYR A 224 -12.23 -9.70 -1.39
N GLN A 225 -12.88 -8.54 -1.33
CA GLN A 225 -13.46 -7.81 -2.46
C GLN A 225 -12.84 -6.41 -2.61
N GLY A 226 -11.79 -6.13 -1.85
CA GLY A 226 -11.08 -4.85 -1.94
C GLY A 226 -10.15 -4.77 -3.15
N TRP A 227 -9.50 -3.65 -3.28
CA TRP A 227 -8.53 -3.42 -4.35
C TRP A 227 -7.25 -4.23 -4.14
N VAL A 228 -6.67 -4.65 -5.25
CA VAL A 228 -5.34 -5.27 -5.31
C VAL A 228 -4.46 -4.38 -6.16
N SER A 229 -3.47 -3.76 -5.55
CA SER A 229 -2.53 -2.86 -6.21
C SER A 229 -1.29 -3.60 -6.68
N LEU A 230 -0.73 -3.16 -7.79
CA LEU A 230 0.56 -3.59 -8.27
C LEU A 230 1.61 -2.56 -7.87
N GLU A 231 2.54 -2.93 -6.98
CA GLU A 231 3.60 -2.03 -6.55
C GLU A 231 4.94 -2.41 -7.17
N LEU A 232 5.41 -1.59 -8.13
CA LEU A 232 6.63 -1.83 -8.89
C LEU A 232 7.63 -0.68 -8.71
N MET A 233 8.48 -0.81 -7.69
CA MET A 233 9.53 0.16 -7.37
C MET A 233 10.82 -0.06 -8.17
N ASN A 234 10.71 -0.67 -9.37
CA ASN A 234 11.84 -1.08 -10.20
C ASN A 234 12.30 0.03 -11.15
N PRO A 235 13.55 0.56 -10.99
CA PRO A 235 14.06 1.63 -11.82
C PRO A 235 14.20 1.28 -13.32
N VAL A 236 14.28 -0.01 -13.67
CA VAL A 236 14.34 -0.45 -15.06
C VAL A 236 12.98 -0.23 -15.72
N LEU A 237 11.89 -0.64 -15.04
CA LEU A 237 10.52 -0.40 -15.51
C LEU A 237 10.21 1.11 -15.59
N TRP A 238 10.75 1.90 -14.68
CA TRP A 238 10.54 3.36 -14.69
C TRP A 238 11.21 4.09 -15.86
N ARG A 239 12.20 3.47 -16.52
CA ARG A 239 12.87 4.00 -17.72
C ARG A 239 12.20 3.56 -19.02
N ALA A 240 11.35 2.55 -18.96
CA ALA A 240 10.61 2.07 -20.12
C ALA A 240 9.45 3.04 -20.48
N ASN A 241 8.82 2.82 -21.63
CA ASN A 241 7.66 3.61 -22.02
C ASN A 241 6.50 3.41 -21.00
N PRO A 242 6.02 4.47 -20.33
CA PRO A 242 5.06 4.34 -19.24
C PRO A 242 3.74 3.69 -19.66
N LYS A 243 3.24 3.99 -20.87
CA LYS A 243 2.02 3.39 -21.41
C LYS A 243 2.18 1.88 -21.59
N GLN A 244 3.27 1.44 -22.18
CA GLN A 244 3.56 0.01 -22.36
C GLN A 244 3.71 -0.71 -21.01
N VAL A 245 4.38 -0.06 -20.05
CA VAL A 245 4.50 -0.62 -18.70
C VAL A 245 3.13 -0.76 -18.05
N ALA A 246 2.26 0.24 -18.17
CA ALA A 246 0.90 0.18 -17.63
C ALA A 246 0.09 -0.98 -18.25
N GLU A 247 0.12 -1.12 -19.58
CA GLU A 247 -0.58 -2.19 -20.32
C GLU A 247 -0.11 -3.59 -19.90
N ILE A 248 1.22 -3.80 -19.84
CA ILE A 248 1.80 -5.10 -19.46
C ILE A 248 1.51 -5.40 -17.99
N ALA A 249 1.68 -4.40 -17.12
CA ALA A 249 1.45 -4.52 -15.69
C ALA A 249 -0.01 -4.88 -15.38
N PHE A 250 -0.96 -4.18 -15.98
CA PHE A 250 -2.38 -4.47 -15.80
C PHE A 250 -2.78 -5.84 -16.36
N THR A 251 -2.24 -6.21 -17.53
CA THR A 251 -2.45 -7.54 -18.10
C THR A 251 -1.92 -8.64 -17.18
N SER A 252 -0.72 -8.46 -16.62
CA SER A 252 -0.12 -9.41 -15.68
C SER A 252 -0.98 -9.56 -14.42
N LEU A 253 -1.42 -8.44 -13.83
CA LEU A 253 -2.28 -8.46 -12.65
C LEU A 253 -3.60 -9.19 -12.93
N ARG A 254 -4.28 -8.89 -14.04
CA ARG A 254 -5.52 -9.57 -14.42
C ARG A 254 -5.32 -11.08 -14.59
N ARG A 255 -4.23 -11.47 -15.24
CA ARG A 255 -3.89 -12.89 -15.47
C ARG A 255 -3.78 -13.65 -14.14
N ILE A 256 -3.05 -13.14 -13.16
CA ILE A 256 -2.87 -13.84 -11.88
C ILE A 256 -4.14 -13.83 -11.02
N LEU A 257 -4.95 -12.78 -11.12
CA LEU A 257 -6.24 -12.71 -10.42
C LEU A 257 -7.31 -13.61 -11.06
N GLY A 258 -7.06 -14.16 -12.26
CA GLY A 258 -8.01 -14.99 -12.99
C GLY A 258 -9.16 -14.18 -13.60
N LEU A 259 -8.97 -12.88 -13.85
CA LEU A 259 -9.95 -12.01 -14.48
C LEU A 259 -9.89 -12.20 -16.00
N ALA A 260 -11.03 -12.50 -16.62
CA ALA A 260 -11.11 -12.71 -18.06
C ALA A 260 -10.64 -11.47 -18.84
N HIS A 261 -10.01 -11.71 -20.00
CA HIS A 261 -9.79 -10.64 -20.97
C HIS A 261 -11.15 -10.20 -21.52
N HIS A 262 -11.55 -8.96 -21.27
CA HIS A 262 -12.55 -8.32 -22.12
C HIS A 262 -11.79 -7.87 -23.37
N GLY A 263 -11.96 -8.63 -24.47
CA GLY A 263 -11.43 -8.32 -25.78
C GLY A 263 -12.17 -7.15 -26.41
#